data_4d0ed364ce1c6f5ee9489da7a9817e1d
#
_entry.id   4d0ed364ce1c6f5ee9489da7a9817e1d
#
_cell.length_a   1.000
_cell.length_b   1.000
_cell.length_c   1.000
_cell.angle_alpha   90.00
_cell.angle_beta   90.00
_cell.angle_gamma   90.00
#
_symmetry.space_group_name_H-M   'P 1'
#
loop_
_entity.id
_entity.type
_entity.pdbx_description
1 polymer ?
#
loop_
_entity_poly.entity_id
_entity_poly.type
_entity_poly.pdbx_seq_one_letter_code
_entity_poly.pdbx_strand_id
1 'polypeptide(L)'
;DNSKKIVSNFNDDRIKYFYSDTKLSLYDARNKAINETSGELIAFLDVDDWWDKNYIFSRASLFNDDDKDFFYCNRFTFYEKNKKLKIFRKLDLPNGKIYNYLAKDYFISISGLIIKKKIFDQVGMFNKDFNIIGDFDLVMRMAKTFNGHAINEPLLFYRDHKNNFSKKNLGMFFNEFDKWFNNQVKLGNN
;
A
#
# COMPACT_ATOMS: atom_id res chain seq x y z
N ASP A 1 22.18 0.84 -9.74
CA ASP A 1 21.17 0.48 -10.74
C ASP A 1 20.92 1.63 -11.74
N ASN A 2 20.04 1.47 -12.70
CA ASN A 2 19.77 2.47 -13.74
C ASN A 2 18.57 3.38 -13.43
N SER A 3 18.02 3.35 -12.23
CA SER A 3 16.78 4.07 -11.88
C SER A 3 16.90 5.57 -12.13
N LYS A 4 17.99 6.22 -11.70
CA LYS A 4 18.22 7.64 -11.95
C LYS A 4 18.19 7.98 -13.43
N LYS A 5 18.89 7.19 -14.26
CA LYS A 5 18.92 7.39 -15.72
C LYS A 5 17.53 7.22 -16.37
N ILE A 6 16.75 6.26 -15.88
CA ILE A 6 15.39 6.02 -16.38
C ILE A 6 14.50 7.21 -16.04
N VAL A 7 14.51 7.64 -14.77
CA VAL A 7 13.68 8.77 -14.31
C VAL A 7 14.06 10.07 -15.03
N SER A 8 15.36 10.33 -15.25
CA SER A 8 15.82 11.54 -15.94
C SER A 8 15.41 11.63 -17.42
N ASN A 9 14.94 10.54 -18.04
CA ASN A 9 14.40 10.57 -19.39
C ASN A 9 12.97 11.15 -19.47
N PHE A 10 12.30 11.29 -18.34
CA PHE A 10 10.98 11.93 -18.28
C PHE A 10 11.17 13.42 -18.07
N ASN A 11 10.78 14.23 -19.05
CA ASN A 11 10.81 15.68 -18.95
C ASN A 11 9.48 16.20 -18.38
N ASP A 12 9.28 16.01 -17.06
CA ASP A 12 8.06 16.40 -16.32
C ASP A 12 8.45 16.90 -14.93
N ASP A 13 8.25 18.20 -14.67
CA ASP A 13 8.64 18.86 -13.40
C ASP A 13 7.89 18.33 -12.17
N ARG A 14 6.81 17.57 -12.36
CA ARG A 14 6.10 16.90 -11.28
C ARG A 14 6.85 15.69 -10.77
N ILE A 15 7.78 15.14 -11.54
CA ILE A 15 8.57 13.96 -11.17
C ILE A 15 9.75 14.42 -10.33
N LYS A 16 9.77 14.00 -9.07
CA LYS A 16 10.88 14.28 -8.14
C LYS A 16 11.63 12.99 -7.84
N TYR A 17 12.92 12.97 -8.11
CA TYR A 17 13.79 11.86 -7.81
C TYR A 17 14.61 12.15 -6.55
N PHE A 18 14.47 11.32 -5.53
CA PHE A 18 15.24 11.42 -4.31
C PHE A 18 16.28 10.30 -4.23
N TYR A 19 17.52 10.68 -4.02
CA TYR A 19 18.63 9.78 -3.80
C TYR A 19 19.00 9.73 -2.32
N SER A 20 19.50 8.59 -1.86
CA SER A 20 20.07 8.43 -0.53
C SER A 20 21.45 7.78 -0.65
N ASP A 21 22.45 8.37 -0.01
CA ASP A 21 23.82 7.83 0.03
C ASP A 21 23.91 6.56 0.88
N THR A 22 22.96 6.35 1.77
CA THR A 22 22.82 5.14 2.56
C THR A 22 21.59 4.36 2.12
N LYS A 23 21.69 3.01 2.18
CA LYS A 23 20.54 2.16 1.88
C LYS A 23 19.47 2.34 2.95
N LEU A 24 18.32 2.86 2.55
CA LEU A 24 17.14 2.95 3.40
C LEU A 24 16.39 1.60 3.40
N SER A 25 15.68 1.31 4.48
CA SER A 25 14.65 0.28 4.47
C SER A 25 13.49 0.73 3.57
N LEU A 26 12.62 -0.22 3.16
CA LEU A 26 11.45 0.11 2.35
C LEU A 26 10.56 1.17 3.03
N TYR A 27 10.33 1.00 4.33
CA TYR A 27 9.44 1.88 5.07
C TYR A 27 10.08 3.22 5.46
N ASP A 28 11.41 3.27 5.66
CA ASP A 28 12.12 4.55 5.76
C ASP A 28 12.02 5.35 4.46
N ALA A 29 12.19 4.68 3.31
CA ALA A 29 12.08 5.34 2.01
C ALA A 29 10.65 5.87 1.76
N ARG A 30 9.60 5.08 2.09
CA ARG A 30 8.21 5.51 1.99
C ARG A 30 7.91 6.69 2.92
N ASN A 31 8.38 6.65 4.18
CA ASN A 31 8.20 7.74 5.14
C ASN A 31 8.87 9.02 4.65
N LYS A 32 10.10 8.92 4.12
CA LYS A 32 10.78 10.07 3.51
C LYS A 32 9.97 10.64 2.34
N ALA A 33 9.47 9.78 1.44
CA ALA A 33 8.67 10.21 0.31
C ALA A 33 7.37 10.92 0.73
N ILE A 34 6.67 10.42 1.76
CA ILE A 34 5.47 11.07 2.32
C ILE A 34 5.78 12.48 2.81
N ASN A 35 6.90 12.67 3.50
CA ASN A 35 7.31 13.99 4.00
C ASN A 35 7.61 14.98 2.87
N GLU A 36 8.16 14.50 1.75
CA GLU A 36 8.52 15.32 0.59
C GLU A 36 7.33 15.65 -0.33
N THR A 37 6.18 15.00 -0.14
CA THR A 37 5.00 15.27 -0.95
C THR A 37 4.24 16.51 -0.45
N SER A 38 3.67 17.28 -1.36
CA SER A 38 2.77 18.41 -1.06
C SER A 38 1.28 18.08 -1.31
N GLY A 39 0.98 16.91 -1.88
CA GLY A 39 -0.39 16.50 -2.18
C GLY A 39 -1.20 16.13 -0.94
N GLU A 40 -2.50 16.40 -0.98
CA GLU A 40 -3.44 16.02 0.08
C GLU A 40 -3.73 14.50 0.11
N LEU A 41 -3.48 13.84 -1.02
CA LEU A 41 -3.65 12.39 -1.20
C LEU A 41 -2.31 11.75 -1.48
N ILE A 42 -2.05 10.65 -0.81
CA ILE A 42 -0.86 9.83 -1.00
C ILE A 42 -1.29 8.50 -1.63
N ALA A 43 -0.71 8.17 -2.76
CA ALA A 43 -0.83 6.88 -3.41
C ALA A 43 0.55 6.22 -3.53
N PHE A 44 0.59 4.91 -3.40
CA PHE A 44 1.82 4.13 -3.50
C PHE A 44 1.77 3.26 -4.76
N LEU A 45 2.91 3.06 -5.39
CA LEU A 45 3.06 2.10 -6.48
C LEU A 45 4.42 1.42 -6.35
N ASP A 46 4.41 0.13 -6.13
CA ASP A 46 5.64 -0.67 -6.12
C ASP A 46 6.18 -0.83 -7.55
N VAL A 47 7.49 -0.87 -7.70
CA VAL A 47 8.17 -0.82 -9.01
C VAL A 47 7.90 -2.02 -9.92
N ASP A 48 7.36 -3.09 -9.38
CA ASP A 48 6.99 -4.31 -10.09
C ASP A 48 5.49 -4.40 -10.42
N ASP A 49 4.68 -3.47 -9.91
CA ASP A 49 3.25 -3.36 -10.16
C ASP A 49 2.93 -2.28 -11.22
N TRP A 50 1.69 -2.24 -11.70
CA TRP A 50 1.21 -1.14 -12.55
C TRP A 50 -0.28 -0.88 -12.36
N TRP A 51 -0.71 0.34 -12.68
CA TRP A 51 -2.10 0.75 -12.65
C TRP A 51 -2.74 0.68 -14.04
N ASP A 52 -4.07 0.44 -14.07
CA ASP A 52 -4.88 0.78 -15.22
C ASP A 52 -4.81 2.30 -15.47
N LYS A 53 -4.92 2.71 -16.74
CA LYS A 53 -4.90 4.14 -17.12
C LYS A 53 -5.98 4.97 -16.43
N ASN A 54 -7.09 4.34 -16.04
CA ASN A 54 -8.20 4.98 -15.35
C ASN A 54 -8.05 4.97 -13.82
N TYR A 55 -6.97 4.42 -13.27
CA TYR A 55 -6.79 4.22 -11.82
C TYR A 55 -7.02 5.50 -11.00
N ILE A 56 -6.44 6.62 -11.39
CA ILE A 56 -6.63 7.91 -10.71
C ILE A 56 -7.98 8.54 -11.10
N PHE A 57 -8.31 8.54 -12.38
CA PHE A 57 -9.52 9.20 -12.89
C PHE A 57 -10.80 8.65 -12.27
N SER A 58 -10.92 7.31 -12.15
CA SER A 58 -12.11 6.65 -11.56
C SER A 58 -12.33 7.01 -10.08
N ARG A 59 -11.36 7.62 -9.43
CA ARG A 59 -11.41 8.00 -8.00
C ARG A 59 -11.54 9.51 -7.79
N ALA A 60 -11.33 10.32 -8.81
CA ALA A 60 -11.28 11.77 -8.69
C ALA A 60 -12.55 12.36 -8.04
N SER A 61 -13.73 11.84 -8.38
CA SER A 61 -15.00 12.26 -7.78
C SER A 61 -15.18 11.84 -6.31
N LEU A 62 -14.42 10.83 -5.85
CA LEU A 62 -14.52 10.31 -4.49
C LEU A 62 -13.67 11.08 -3.49
N PHE A 63 -12.68 11.82 -3.96
CA PHE A 63 -11.72 12.52 -3.10
C PHE A 63 -12.32 13.73 -2.38
N ASN A 64 -13.38 14.30 -2.90
CA ASN A 64 -14.10 15.45 -2.33
C ASN A 64 -15.12 15.03 -1.24
N ASP A 65 -15.25 13.75 -0.95
CA ASP A 65 -16.15 13.24 0.06
C ASP A 65 -15.41 13.17 1.41
N ASP A 66 -15.85 13.99 2.36
CA ASP A 66 -15.20 14.10 3.67
C ASP A 66 -15.40 12.85 4.54
N ASP A 67 -16.45 12.07 4.29
CA ASP A 67 -16.71 10.81 5.00
C ASP A 67 -15.81 9.65 4.57
N LYS A 68 -15.03 9.84 3.51
CA LYS A 68 -14.11 8.83 2.97
C LYS A 68 -12.69 9.20 3.34
N ASP A 69 -12.04 8.33 4.09
CA ASP A 69 -10.71 8.59 4.66
C ASP A 69 -9.58 7.99 3.82
N PHE A 70 -9.72 6.73 3.42
CA PHE A 70 -8.78 6.06 2.53
C PHE A 70 -9.50 5.15 1.53
N PHE A 71 -8.88 4.97 0.38
CA PHE A 71 -9.45 4.24 -0.75
C PHE A 71 -8.57 3.06 -1.10
N TYR A 72 -9.18 1.95 -1.49
CA TYR A 72 -8.47 0.78 -1.96
C TYR A 72 -9.25 0.07 -3.06
N CYS A 73 -8.57 -0.72 -3.87
CA CYS A 73 -9.23 -1.37 -4.98
C CYS A 73 -8.96 -2.87 -5.02
N ASN A 74 -9.82 -3.57 -5.77
CA ASN A 74 -9.53 -4.91 -6.22
C ASN A 74 -8.35 -4.88 -7.19
N ARG A 75 -7.75 -6.04 -7.45
CA ARG A 75 -6.61 -6.17 -8.33
C ARG A 75 -6.69 -7.38 -9.23
N PHE A 76 -5.97 -7.32 -10.32
CA PHE A 76 -5.50 -8.51 -11.02
C PHE A 76 -4.17 -8.98 -10.46
N THR A 77 -3.98 -10.28 -10.35
CA THR A 77 -2.66 -10.88 -10.12
C THR A 77 -2.13 -11.41 -11.46
N PHE A 78 -1.04 -10.82 -11.91
CA PHE A 78 -0.31 -11.27 -13.10
C PHE A 78 0.78 -12.25 -12.69
N TYR A 79 0.59 -13.52 -12.99
CA TYR A 79 1.56 -14.58 -12.73
C TYR A 79 2.63 -14.60 -13.82
N GLU A 80 3.80 -14.05 -13.54
CA GLU A 80 4.89 -13.91 -14.51
C GLU A 80 5.34 -15.25 -15.13
N LYS A 81 5.36 -16.33 -14.31
CA LYS A 81 5.79 -17.67 -14.73
C LYS A 81 5.01 -18.23 -15.90
N ASN A 82 3.70 -18.02 -15.94
CA ASN A 82 2.81 -18.62 -16.96
C ASN A 82 2.02 -17.57 -17.75
N LYS A 83 2.32 -16.28 -17.54
CA LYS A 83 1.66 -15.13 -18.19
C LYS A 83 0.13 -15.09 -17.97
N LYS A 84 -0.36 -15.70 -16.88
CA LYS A 84 -1.79 -15.72 -16.56
C LYS A 84 -2.16 -14.50 -15.73
N LEU A 85 -3.34 -13.96 -16.03
CA LEU A 85 -3.98 -12.89 -15.27
C LEU A 85 -5.21 -13.46 -14.56
N LYS A 86 -5.34 -13.20 -13.25
CA LYS A 86 -6.50 -13.61 -12.45
C LYS A 86 -6.96 -12.46 -11.57
N ILE A 87 -8.28 -12.28 -11.50
CA ILE A 87 -8.85 -11.37 -10.50
C ILE A 87 -8.58 -11.91 -9.09
N PHE A 88 -8.19 -11.02 -8.18
CA PHE A 88 -7.84 -11.41 -6.82
C PHE A 88 -9.10 -11.81 -6.02
N ARG A 89 -10.14 -10.98 -6.03
CA ARG A 89 -11.41 -11.27 -5.37
C ARG A 89 -12.57 -11.20 -6.36
N LYS A 90 -13.45 -12.20 -6.28
CA LYS A 90 -14.68 -12.26 -7.08
C LYS A 90 -15.87 -11.62 -6.37
N LEU A 91 -15.79 -11.45 -5.05
CA LEU A 91 -16.81 -10.80 -4.22
C LEU A 91 -16.47 -9.34 -4.03
N ASP A 92 -17.49 -8.54 -3.77
CA ASP A 92 -17.33 -7.13 -3.46
C ASP A 92 -16.48 -6.93 -2.20
N LEU A 93 -15.65 -5.90 -2.25
CA LEU A 93 -14.83 -5.48 -1.14
C LEU A 93 -15.68 -4.66 -0.15
N PRO A 94 -15.49 -4.82 1.17
CA PRO A 94 -16.26 -4.10 2.17
C PRO A 94 -15.96 -2.60 2.17
N ASN A 95 -16.92 -1.80 2.68
CA ASN A 95 -16.79 -0.36 2.88
C ASN A 95 -17.01 0.01 4.34
N GLY A 96 -16.56 1.20 4.74
CA GLY A 96 -16.72 1.75 6.10
C GLY A 96 -15.73 1.18 7.10
N LYS A 97 -16.21 0.69 8.24
CA LYS A 97 -15.38 0.11 9.30
C LYS A 97 -14.93 -1.30 8.93
N ILE A 98 -13.79 -1.40 8.28
CA ILE A 98 -13.31 -2.65 7.70
C ILE A 98 -12.31 -3.43 8.57
N TYR A 99 -11.97 -2.95 9.77
CA TYR A 99 -10.98 -3.58 10.64
C TYR A 99 -11.22 -5.09 10.86
N ASN A 100 -12.45 -5.47 11.21
CA ASN A 100 -12.80 -6.87 11.47
C ASN A 100 -12.76 -7.76 10.22
N TYR A 101 -12.98 -7.19 9.03
CA TYR A 101 -12.80 -7.92 7.77
C TYR A 101 -11.33 -8.17 7.50
N LEU A 102 -10.47 -7.16 7.69
CA LEU A 102 -9.03 -7.27 7.49
C LEU A 102 -8.37 -8.22 8.49
N ALA A 103 -8.85 -8.23 9.74
CA ALA A 103 -8.35 -9.14 10.78
C ALA A 103 -8.64 -10.61 10.47
N LYS A 104 -9.73 -10.89 9.74
CA LYS A 104 -10.08 -12.25 9.30
C LYS A 104 -9.36 -12.66 8.03
N ASP A 105 -9.21 -11.74 7.10
CA ASP A 105 -8.63 -12.00 5.78
C ASP A 105 -8.12 -10.68 5.19
N TYR A 106 -6.80 -10.51 5.17
CA TYR A 106 -6.18 -9.29 4.67
C TYR A 106 -6.17 -9.24 3.14
N PHE A 107 -6.74 -8.18 2.57
CA PHE A 107 -6.96 -8.06 1.13
C PHE A 107 -6.46 -6.76 0.50
N ILE A 108 -5.88 -5.83 1.24
CA ILE A 108 -5.41 -4.55 0.72
C ILE A 108 -3.97 -4.69 0.21
N SER A 109 -3.72 -4.28 -1.02
CA SER A 109 -2.37 -4.11 -1.56
C SER A 109 -1.96 -2.66 -1.47
N ILE A 110 -0.73 -2.41 -1.06
CA ILE A 110 -0.20 -1.04 -0.94
C ILE A 110 -0.28 -0.27 -2.27
N SER A 111 0.02 -0.90 -3.39
CA SER A 111 -0.09 -0.29 -4.73
C SER A 111 -1.53 0.02 -5.15
N GLY A 112 -2.53 -0.48 -4.43
CA GLY A 112 -3.95 -0.19 -4.64
C GLY A 112 -4.55 0.80 -3.64
N LEU A 113 -3.73 1.36 -2.75
CA LEU A 113 -4.15 2.20 -1.63
C LEU A 113 -3.92 3.68 -1.92
N ILE A 114 -4.93 4.51 -1.61
CA ILE A 114 -4.83 5.97 -1.60
C ILE A 114 -5.30 6.46 -0.23
N ILE A 115 -4.54 7.33 0.41
CA ILE A 115 -4.74 7.79 1.78
C ILE A 115 -4.81 9.32 1.81
N LYS A 116 -5.76 9.91 2.51
CA LYS A 116 -5.71 11.34 2.84
C LYS A 116 -4.50 11.60 3.74
N LYS A 117 -3.59 12.50 3.34
CA LYS A 117 -2.31 12.74 4.03
C LYS A 117 -2.49 13.06 5.52
N LYS A 118 -3.56 13.79 5.88
CA LYS A 118 -3.91 14.11 7.26
C LYS A 118 -4.07 12.90 8.19
N ILE A 119 -4.31 11.70 7.64
CA ILE A 119 -4.44 10.47 8.43
C ILE A 119 -3.12 10.10 9.11
N PHE A 120 -1.98 10.36 8.46
CA PHE A 120 -0.67 10.09 9.04
C PHE A 120 -0.39 10.89 10.32
N ASP A 121 -1.02 12.06 10.49
CA ASP A 121 -0.88 12.88 11.70
C ASP A 121 -1.51 12.19 12.93
N GLN A 122 -2.53 11.34 12.71
CA GLN A 122 -3.25 10.64 13.78
C GLN A 122 -2.73 9.22 14.01
N VAL A 123 -2.47 8.47 12.95
CA VAL A 123 -2.05 7.06 13.08
C VAL A 123 -0.53 6.88 13.05
N GLY A 124 0.22 7.93 12.72
CA GLY A 124 1.65 7.86 12.47
C GLY A 124 1.97 7.25 11.10
N MET A 125 3.24 7.29 10.75
CA MET A 125 3.76 6.77 9.48
C MET A 125 3.99 5.24 9.54
N PHE A 126 4.64 4.70 8.49
CA PHE A 126 5.07 3.29 8.51
C PHE A 126 6.02 3.02 9.68
N ASN A 127 5.79 1.90 10.36
CA ASN A 127 6.70 1.44 11.40
C ASN A 127 8.00 0.89 10.75
N LYS A 128 9.13 1.52 11.08
CA LYS A 128 10.45 1.21 10.53
C LYS A 128 11.06 -0.09 11.07
N ASP A 129 10.50 -0.62 12.16
CA ASP A 129 10.93 -1.90 12.73
C ASP A 129 10.48 -3.12 11.91
N PHE A 130 9.61 -2.91 10.93
CA PHE A 130 9.18 -3.93 9.98
C PHE A 130 9.89 -3.77 8.64
N ASN A 131 10.03 -4.88 7.93
CA ASN A 131 10.58 -4.92 6.57
C ASN A 131 9.59 -5.49 5.55
N ILE A 132 8.58 -6.26 6.02
CA ILE A 132 7.61 -6.92 5.16
C ILE A 132 6.18 -6.50 5.47
N ILE A 133 5.79 -6.43 6.77
CA ILE A 133 4.39 -6.22 7.17
C ILE A 133 4.07 -4.77 7.54
N GLY A 134 4.93 -3.80 7.26
CA GLY A 134 4.68 -2.41 7.64
C GLY A 134 3.49 -1.76 6.94
N ASP A 135 3.13 -2.23 5.74
CA ASP A 135 1.90 -1.84 5.05
C ASP A 135 0.66 -2.45 5.74
N PHE A 136 0.70 -3.72 6.10
CA PHE A 136 -0.32 -4.36 6.92
C PHE A 136 -0.50 -3.61 8.26
N ASP A 137 0.57 -3.33 8.99
CA ASP A 137 0.53 -2.58 10.25
C ASP A 137 -0.15 -1.21 10.09
N LEU A 138 0.26 -0.42 9.08
CA LEU A 138 -0.33 0.89 8.80
C LEU A 138 -1.82 0.79 8.51
N VAL A 139 -2.22 -0.13 7.63
CA VAL A 139 -3.63 -0.31 7.25
C VAL A 139 -4.47 -0.76 8.44
N MET A 140 -3.95 -1.64 9.29
CA MET A 140 -4.66 -2.07 10.51
C MET A 140 -4.84 -0.91 11.50
N ARG A 141 -3.83 -0.04 11.67
CA ARG A 141 -3.97 1.17 12.50
C ARG A 141 -5.00 2.14 11.94
N MET A 142 -4.99 2.37 10.62
CA MET A 142 -5.99 3.22 9.97
C MET A 142 -7.40 2.65 10.12
N ALA A 143 -7.60 1.35 9.85
CA ALA A 143 -8.91 0.71 9.85
C ALA A 143 -9.59 0.68 11.23
N LYS A 144 -8.83 0.85 12.33
CA LYS A 144 -9.40 0.99 13.69
C LYS A 144 -10.20 2.29 13.83
N THR A 145 -9.77 3.37 13.20
CA THR A 145 -10.31 4.72 13.43
C THR A 145 -11.08 5.22 12.21
N PHE A 146 -10.56 4.99 11.02
CA PHE A 146 -11.00 5.57 9.76
C PHE A 146 -11.86 4.62 8.94
N ASN A 147 -12.62 5.20 8.00
CA ASN A 147 -13.47 4.46 7.06
C ASN A 147 -12.70 4.16 5.77
N GLY A 148 -12.65 2.89 5.39
CA GLY A 148 -12.13 2.45 4.11
C GLY A 148 -13.21 2.50 3.03
N HIS A 149 -12.85 2.97 1.84
CA HIS A 149 -13.73 2.97 0.68
C HIS A 149 -13.19 2.08 -0.43
N ALA A 150 -13.96 1.06 -0.78
CA ALA A 150 -13.60 0.08 -1.78
C ALA A 150 -13.99 0.51 -3.20
N ILE A 151 -13.11 0.22 -4.15
CA ILE A 151 -13.40 0.28 -5.58
C ILE A 151 -13.28 -1.14 -6.10
N ASN A 152 -14.41 -1.73 -6.48
CA ASN A 152 -14.47 -3.15 -6.85
C ASN A 152 -13.80 -3.45 -8.18
N GLU A 153 -13.68 -2.45 -9.08
CA GLU A 153 -12.96 -2.61 -10.34
C GLU A 153 -11.49 -2.93 -10.07
N PRO A 154 -10.94 -3.95 -10.71
CA PRO A 154 -9.55 -4.34 -10.56
C PRO A 154 -8.64 -3.42 -11.38
N LEU A 155 -8.32 -2.24 -10.83
CA LEU A 155 -7.53 -1.20 -11.47
C LEU A 155 -6.04 -1.27 -11.16
N LEU A 156 -5.63 -2.22 -10.31
CA LEU A 156 -4.25 -2.55 -9.99
C LEU A 156 -3.87 -3.89 -10.60
N PHE A 157 -2.70 -3.98 -11.18
CA PHE A 157 -2.06 -5.20 -11.64
C PHE A 157 -0.86 -5.51 -10.73
N TYR A 158 -1.05 -6.47 -9.85
CA TYR A 158 0.01 -6.99 -8.98
C TYR A 158 0.82 -8.05 -9.70
N ARG A 159 2.13 -7.89 -9.77
CA ARG A 159 3.03 -8.85 -10.42
C ARG A 159 3.50 -9.91 -9.42
N ASP A 160 3.08 -11.15 -9.67
CA ASP A 160 3.57 -12.33 -8.96
C ASP A 160 4.78 -12.91 -9.71
N HIS A 161 5.97 -12.77 -9.12
CA HIS A 161 7.22 -13.28 -9.69
C HIS A 161 8.10 -13.94 -8.61
N LYS A 162 9.11 -14.73 -9.06
CA LYS A 162 9.99 -15.50 -8.16
C LYS A 162 10.82 -14.64 -7.19
N ASN A 163 10.97 -13.36 -7.50
CA ASN A 163 11.80 -12.43 -6.74
C ASN A 163 10.99 -11.56 -5.77
N ASN A 164 9.65 -11.72 -5.65
CA ASN A 164 8.89 -11.00 -4.64
C ASN A 164 9.54 -11.15 -3.26
N PHE A 165 9.80 -10.03 -2.58
CA PHE A 165 10.58 -9.99 -1.35
C PHE A 165 9.93 -10.81 -0.23
N SER A 166 8.62 -10.71 -0.05
CA SER A 166 7.87 -11.47 0.96
C SER A 166 7.93 -12.99 0.73
N LYS A 167 7.92 -13.43 -0.54
CA LYS A 167 8.06 -14.86 -0.86
C LYS A 167 9.42 -15.44 -0.53
N LYS A 168 10.47 -14.62 -0.73
CA LYS A 168 11.85 -15.07 -0.42
C LYS A 168 12.16 -15.05 1.08
N ASN A 169 11.39 -14.30 1.86
CA ASN A 169 11.67 -14.05 3.27
C ASN A 169 10.51 -14.46 4.18
N LEU A 170 9.92 -15.65 3.94
CA LEU A 170 8.78 -16.14 4.72
C LEU A 170 9.05 -16.23 6.23
N GLY A 171 10.25 -16.61 6.64
CA GLY A 171 10.64 -16.63 8.06
C GLY A 171 10.56 -15.24 8.70
N MET A 172 11.05 -14.22 7.99
CA MET A 172 10.94 -12.82 8.45
C MET A 172 9.48 -12.37 8.53
N PHE A 173 8.65 -12.74 7.54
CA PHE A 173 7.21 -12.43 7.54
C PHE A 173 6.53 -12.97 8.81
N PHE A 174 6.73 -14.25 9.14
CA PHE A 174 6.13 -14.84 10.34
C PHE A 174 6.67 -14.21 11.62
N ASN A 175 7.97 -13.97 11.73
CA ASN A 175 8.55 -13.32 12.91
C ASN A 175 8.00 -11.89 13.12
N GLU A 176 7.86 -11.12 12.06
CA GLU A 176 7.30 -9.77 12.16
C GLU A 176 5.81 -9.81 12.52
N PHE A 177 5.06 -10.77 11.98
CA PHE A 177 3.65 -10.95 12.29
C PHE A 177 3.44 -11.34 13.77
N ASP A 178 4.24 -12.27 14.29
CA ASP A 178 4.21 -12.67 15.71
C ASP A 178 4.54 -11.48 16.62
N LYS A 179 5.57 -10.69 16.26
CA LYS A 179 5.92 -9.46 16.98
C LYS A 179 4.75 -8.47 16.98
N TRP A 180 4.13 -8.25 15.83
CA TRP A 180 2.97 -7.37 15.69
C TRP A 180 1.81 -7.85 16.56
N PHE A 181 1.45 -9.13 16.47
CA PHE A 181 0.35 -9.73 17.23
C PHE A 181 0.58 -9.61 18.74
N ASN A 182 1.76 -9.98 19.22
CA ASN A 182 2.10 -9.87 20.65
C ASN A 182 2.01 -8.42 21.15
N ASN A 183 2.35 -7.44 20.32
CA ASN A 183 2.19 -6.02 20.67
C ASN A 183 0.71 -5.63 20.75
N GLN A 184 -0.16 -6.13 19.84
CA GLN A 184 -1.61 -5.86 19.95
C GLN A 184 -2.20 -6.44 21.22
N VAL A 185 -1.84 -7.67 21.62
CA VAL A 185 -2.28 -8.32 22.85
C VAL A 185 -1.87 -7.48 24.08
N LYS A 186 -0.61 -7.03 24.15
CA LYS A 186 -0.11 -6.17 25.25
C LYS A 186 -0.86 -4.84 25.36
N LEU A 187 -1.33 -4.31 24.22
CA LEU A 187 -2.12 -3.06 24.17
C LEU A 187 -3.61 -3.28 24.48
N GLY A 188 -4.04 -4.50 24.81
CA GLY A 188 -5.45 -4.83 25.07
C GLY A 188 -6.33 -4.80 23.81
N ASN A 189 -5.73 -4.90 22.65
CA ASN A 189 -6.42 -4.93 21.36
C ASN A 189 -6.75 -6.39 20.96
N ASN A 190 -7.51 -7.12 21.79
CA ASN A 190 -7.94 -8.49 21.52
C ASN A 190 -9.08 -8.56 20.50
#